data_c19ef8c66d7a987f51a0c832233d1bb4
#
_entry.id   c19ef8c66d7a987f51a0c832233d1bb4
#
_cell.length_a   1.000
_cell.length_b   1.000
_cell.length_c   1.000
_cell.angle_alpha   90.00
_cell.angle_beta   90.00
_cell.angle_gamma   90.00
#
_symmetry.space_group_name_H-M   'P 1'
#
loop_
_entity.id
_entity.type
_entity.pdbx_description
1 polymer ?
#
loop_
_entity_poly.entity_id
_entity_poly.type
_entity_poly.pdbx_seq_one_letter_code
_entity_poly.pdbx_strand_id
1 'polypeptide(L)'
;MRYLYIIFILFHLAVASYGQSFYAVNPNPKYEVRAVWLTTIGGIDWPHSYAQSERSAEKQKEELRAILDRLQKANINTVLLQTRIRATTIYPSQYEPWDGCLSGFPGKSPGYDALQFAIDECHKRGMEVHAWVVTIPVGKWNSYGCRQLRKRFPRLIKRIDQDGYMDPEATQTGCYLAEMCREIVQRYDVDGIHLDYIRYPETWKFRISKDQARGNITRIVEKIHQAVKKEKPWVKMSCSPIGKFDDLSRYWSHGWNAYTKVAQDAQAWLKDGLMDELFPMMYFRGDQFFPFAIDWKEHSYGKIIAPGLGIYFLDPKEGKWNISDITSELYHLRNIGEGHAFFRNKFLLDNHQGVYDFVTAHFNRYPALVPPMTWESNKRPQQPVTLCIEENEGTTTLRWDNSLQYEDGTAIKTPSIYNNVYASKEYPVDVHDARNLILTRTTRRQLTTRTGNTPTYYAVTTTDGFGNESRAKQLNQTAVVKTATRYGKACRLTTTGESIILPSSIHETDCQYIIVKNMQEQAVYITKPQNRKINIKKIKDGIYTLNCVNYRNIEHTLGTFIKKGAQKK
;
A
#
# COMPACT_ATOMS: atom_id res chain seq x y z
N MET A 1 61.69 -18.54 -13.45
CA MET A 1 60.71 -19.15 -12.51
C MET A 1 60.20 -18.25 -11.39
N ARG A 2 61.02 -17.41 -10.71
CA ARG A 2 60.54 -16.50 -9.64
C ARG A 2 59.49 -15.49 -10.13
N TYR A 3 59.61 -14.96 -11.33
CA TYR A 3 58.66 -13.95 -11.86
C TYR A 3 57.31 -14.59 -12.29
N LEU A 4 57.27 -15.85 -12.68
CA LEU A 4 56.03 -16.56 -13.00
C LEU A 4 55.17 -16.79 -11.74
N TYR A 5 55.80 -17.08 -10.59
CA TYR A 5 55.10 -17.24 -9.33
C TYR A 5 54.47 -15.93 -8.80
N ILE A 6 55.17 -14.80 -9.01
CA ILE A 6 54.66 -13.49 -8.58
C ILE A 6 53.43 -13.09 -9.45
N ILE A 7 53.48 -13.36 -10.76
CA ILE A 7 52.33 -13.09 -11.64
C ILE A 7 51.13 -13.98 -11.31
N PHE A 8 51.39 -15.27 -10.95
CA PHE A 8 50.32 -16.17 -10.54
C PHE A 8 49.68 -15.81 -9.21
N ILE A 9 50.46 -15.32 -8.23
CA ILE A 9 49.98 -14.83 -6.94
C ILE A 9 49.19 -13.52 -7.13
N LEU A 10 49.65 -12.58 -7.96
CA LEU A 10 48.94 -11.33 -8.28
C LEU A 10 47.66 -11.60 -9.06
N PHE A 11 47.64 -12.62 -9.95
CA PHE A 11 46.42 -13.00 -10.65
C PHE A 11 45.40 -13.66 -9.71
N HIS A 12 45.83 -14.48 -8.75
CA HIS A 12 44.93 -15.04 -7.73
C HIS A 12 44.42 -13.99 -6.74
N LEU A 13 45.23 -12.99 -6.37
CA LEU A 13 44.80 -11.88 -5.54
C LEU A 13 43.82 -10.95 -6.30
N ALA A 14 44.04 -10.74 -7.59
CA ALA A 14 43.11 -9.95 -8.43
C ALA A 14 41.78 -10.68 -8.65
N VAL A 15 41.80 -12.02 -8.88
CA VAL A 15 40.60 -12.83 -9.01
C VAL A 15 39.84 -12.95 -7.68
N ALA A 16 40.55 -13.01 -6.54
CA ALA A 16 39.94 -12.98 -5.22
C ALA A 16 39.32 -11.60 -4.90
N SER A 17 39.88 -10.50 -5.44
CA SER A 17 39.32 -9.16 -5.28
C SER A 17 38.11 -8.87 -6.18
N TYR A 18 37.97 -9.56 -7.32
CA TYR A 18 36.78 -9.42 -8.20
C TYR A 18 35.62 -10.32 -7.77
N GLY A 19 35.84 -11.26 -6.84
CA GLY A 19 34.82 -12.21 -6.38
C GLY A 19 34.04 -11.79 -5.13
N GLN A 20 34.28 -10.63 -4.55
CA GLN A 20 33.61 -10.20 -3.31
C GLN A 20 33.14 -8.76 -3.35
N SER A 21 32.39 -8.37 -4.36
CA SER A 21 31.30 -7.44 -4.08
C SER A 21 30.07 -8.29 -3.67
N PHE A 22 30.14 -8.92 -2.52
CA PHE A 22 28.93 -9.19 -1.77
C PHE A 22 28.34 -7.81 -1.49
N TYR A 23 27.36 -7.40 -2.29
CA TYR A 23 26.46 -6.32 -1.86
C TYR A 23 26.02 -6.74 -0.48
N ALA A 24 26.36 -5.95 0.53
CA ALA A 24 25.83 -6.16 1.87
C ALA A 24 24.33 -6.02 1.73
N VAL A 25 23.65 -7.15 1.66
CA VAL A 25 22.20 -7.19 1.50
C VAL A 25 21.63 -6.45 2.70
N ASN A 26 20.88 -5.40 2.46
CA ASN A 26 20.15 -4.75 3.55
C ASN A 26 19.11 -5.75 4.09
N PRO A 27 19.31 -6.33 5.28
CA PRO A 27 18.39 -7.32 5.82
C PRO A 27 17.02 -6.71 6.14
N ASN A 28 16.94 -5.36 6.21
CA ASN A 28 15.76 -4.61 6.57
C ASN A 28 15.51 -3.49 5.54
N PRO A 29 15.07 -3.83 4.31
CA PRO A 29 14.84 -2.83 3.29
C PRO A 29 13.70 -1.88 3.71
N LYS A 30 13.91 -0.57 3.48
CA LYS A 30 12.85 0.43 3.68
C LYS A 30 11.70 0.25 2.69
N TYR A 31 12.01 -0.14 1.46
CA TYR A 31 11.05 -0.35 0.38
C TYR A 31 11.09 -1.80 -0.07
N GLU A 32 9.97 -2.50 0.07
CA GLU A 32 9.79 -3.89 -0.34
C GLU A 32 8.30 -4.21 -0.41
N VAL A 33 7.80 -4.74 -1.52
CA VAL A 33 6.45 -5.28 -1.58
C VAL A 33 6.40 -6.58 -0.79
N ARG A 34 5.47 -6.67 0.14
CA ARG A 34 5.17 -7.83 0.99
C ARG A 34 3.70 -8.15 0.87
N ALA A 35 3.37 -8.96 -0.13
CA ALA A 35 1.99 -9.16 -0.52
C ALA A 35 1.46 -10.53 -0.10
N VAL A 36 0.13 -10.63 -0.09
CA VAL A 36 -0.59 -11.90 0.09
C VAL A 36 -1.84 -11.91 -0.77
N TRP A 37 -2.12 -13.04 -1.43
CA TRP A 37 -3.43 -13.28 -2.04
C TRP A 37 -4.44 -13.68 -0.97
N LEU A 38 -5.57 -12.99 -0.93
CA LEU A 38 -6.72 -13.28 -0.09
C LEU A 38 -7.89 -13.66 -0.99
N THR A 39 -8.16 -14.95 -1.07
CA THR A 39 -9.16 -15.56 -1.94
C THR A 39 -10.55 -15.54 -1.32
N THR A 40 -11.55 -15.16 -2.10
CA THR A 40 -12.95 -15.16 -1.67
C THR A 40 -13.79 -16.27 -2.32
N ILE A 41 -13.30 -16.87 -3.41
CA ILE A 41 -14.00 -17.97 -4.08
C ILE A 41 -14.31 -19.11 -3.12
N GLY A 42 -15.60 -19.46 -2.99
CA GLY A 42 -16.04 -20.52 -2.09
C GLY A 42 -15.73 -20.27 -0.62
N GLY A 43 -15.30 -19.06 -0.23
CA GLY A 43 -14.92 -18.72 1.14
C GLY A 43 -13.64 -19.40 1.62
N ILE A 44 -12.73 -19.80 0.72
CA ILE A 44 -11.56 -20.62 1.08
C ILE A 44 -10.49 -19.89 1.92
N ASP A 45 -10.44 -18.56 1.87
CA ASP A 45 -9.66 -17.73 2.80
C ASP A 45 -10.58 -16.83 3.63
N TRP A 46 -11.62 -16.27 2.99
CA TRP A 46 -12.63 -15.40 3.59
C TRP A 46 -13.81 -15.21 2.63
N PRO A 47 -15.08 -15.17 3.13
CA PRO A 47 -15.51 -15.49 4.50
C PRO A 47 -15.82 -16.99 4.68
N HIS A 48 -15.66 -17.51 5.90
CA HIS A 48 -15.97 -18.91 6.21
C HIS A 48 -17.45 -19.14 6.61
N SER A 49 -18.25 -18.08 6.63
CA SER A 49 -19.68 -18.16 6.96
C SER A 49 -20.49 -17.21 6.07
N TYR A 50 -21.79 -17.47 5.91
CA TYR A 50 -22.66 -16.65 5.08
C TYR A 50 -23.32 -15.51 5.86
N ALA A 51 -23.33 -14.30 5.27
CA ALA A 51 -24.05 -13.13 5.78
C ALA A 51 -25.50 -13.18 5.33
N GLN A 52 -26.40 -13.57 6.23
CA GLN A 52 -27.85 -13.68 6.01
C GLN A 52 -28.65 -12.84 7.02
N SER A 53 -27.98 -12.23 7.98
CA SER A 53 -28.50 -11.30 8.98
C SER A 53 -27.40 -10.31 9.36
N GLU A 54 -27.73 -9.21 10.05
CA GLU A 54 -26.76 -8.25 10.56
C GLU A 54 -25.68 -8.91 11.43
N ARG A 55 -26.12 -9.82 12.33
CA ARG A 55 -25.18 -10.58 13.19
C ARG A 55 -24.20 -11.42 12.38
N SER A 56 -24.65 -12.11 11.34
CA SER A 56 -23.76 -12.94 10.51
C SER A 56 -22.88 -12.08 9.57
N ALA A 57 -23.36 -10.92 9.14
CA ALA A 57 -22.54 -9.95 8.42
C ALA A 57 -21.41 -9.39 9.32
N GLU A 58 -21.73 -9.05 10.58
CA GLU A 58 -20.69 -8.59 11.51
C GLU A 58 -19.67 -9.68 11.83
N LYS A 59 -20.08 -10.95 11.94
CA LYS A 59 -19.15 -12.08 12.09
C LYS A 59 -18.15 -12.17 10.92
N GLN A 60 -18.59 -11.97 9.67
CA GLN A 60 -17.67 -11.92 8.51
C GLN A 60 -16.68 -10.78 8.62
N LYS A 61 -17.14 -9.60 9.07
CA LYS A 61 -16.30 -8.42 9.27
C LYS A 61 -15.26 -8.64 10.39
N GLU A 62 -15.66 -9.21 11.51
CA GLU A 62 -14.76 -9.57 12.62
C GLU A 62 -13.68 -10.57 12.16
N GLU A 63 -14.07 -11.56 11.37
CA GLU A 63 -13.15 -12.51 10.78
C GLU A 63 -12.10 -11.82 9.90
N LEU A 64 -12.51 -10.91 9.02
CA LEU A 64 -11.57 -10.16 8.18
C LEU A 64 -10.62 -9.29 9.02
N ARG A 65 -11.15 -8.60 10.05
CA ARG A 65 -10.30 -7.81 10.98
C ARG A 65 -9.22 -8.70 11.62
N ALA A 66 -9.60 -9.89 12.10
CA ALA A 66 -8.65 -10.83 12.71
C ALA A 66 -7.57 -11.31 11.72
N ILE A 67 -7.95 -11.59 10.47
CA ILE A 67 -7.00 -11.91 9.40
C ILE A 67 -6.03 -10.75 9.19
N LEU A 68 -6.54 -9.53 9.01
CA LEU A 68 -5.73 -8.34 8.73
C LEU A 68 -4.82 -7.95 9.90
N ASP A 69 -5.25 -8.14 11.16
CA ASP A 69 -4.41 -7.93 12.34
C ASP A 69 -3.19 -8.86 12.34
N ARG A 70 -3.39 -10.12 11.97
CA ARG A 70 -2.28 -11.07 11.83
C ARG A 70 -1.35 -10.72 10.67
N LEU A 71 -1.89 -10.28 9.54
CA LEU A 71 -1.10 -9.82 8.39
C LEU A 71 -0.29 -8.57 8.75
N GLN A 72 -0.88 -7.61 9.49
CA GLN A 72 -0.17 -6.44 9.99
C GLN A 72 0.99 -6.83 10.91
N LYS A 73 0.77 -7.78 11.83
CA LYS A 73 1.82 -8.30 12.70
C LYS A 73 2.98 -8.93 11.92
N ALA A 74 2.71 -9.53 10.76
CA ALA A 74 3.71 -10.08 9.85
C ALA A 74 4.33 -9.01 8.92
N ASN A 75 4.02 -7.72 9.12
CA ASN A 75 4.46 -6.61 8.29
C ASN A 75 4.15 -6.82 6.78
N ILE A 76 3.02 -7.45 6.48
CA ILE A 76 2.44 -7.48 5.13
C ILE A 76 1.92 -6.07 4.83
N ASN A 77 2.25 -5.53 3.66
CA ASN A 77 1.86 -4.18 3.27
C ASN A 77 0.95 -4.11 2.04
N THR A 78 0.65 -5.25 1.40
CA THR A 78 -0.19 -5.32 0.21
C THR A 78 -1.10 -6.55 0.26
N VAL A 79 -2.40 -6.35 0.07
CA VAL A 79 -3.40 -7.41 0.00
C VAL A 79 -4.00 -7.47 -1.40
N LEU A 80 -3.81 -8.59 -2.08
CA LEU A 80 -4.47 -8.89 -3.36
C LEU A 80 -5.81 -9.56 -3.07
N LEU A 81 -6.87 -8.74 -2.94
CA LEU A 81 -8.20 -9.21 -2.53
C LEU A 81 -9.01 -9.66 -3.74
N GLN A 82 -9.42 -10.92 -3.78
CA GLN A 82 -10.23 -11.44 -4.88
C GLN A 82 -11.61 -10.77 -4.91
N THR A 83 -11.75 -9.80 -5.81
CA THR A 83 -12.90 -8.88 -5.93
C THR A 83 -13.89 -9.30 -7.02
N ARG A 84 -13.38 -9.69 -8.20
CA ARG A 84 -14.13 -10.40 -9.23
C ARG A 84 -13.67 -11.85 -9.27
N ILE A 85 -14.60 -12.76 -9.09
CA ILE A 85 -14.30 -14.19 -9.00
C ILE A 85 -14.41 -14.85 -10.36
N ARG A 86 -15.63 -15.09 -10.85
CA ARG A 86 -15.90 -15.71 -12.16
C ARG A 86 -17.25 -15.21 -12.68
N ALA A 87 -17.27 -14.01 -13.26
CA ALA A 87 -18.49 -13.29 -13.64
C ALA A 87 -19.43 -13.03 -12.45
N THR A 88 -18.85 -12.85 -11.26
CA THR A 88 -19.50 -12.47 -10.01
C THR A 88 -18.56 -11.62 -9.18
N THR A 89 -19.07 -10.76 -8.31
CA THR A 89 -18.29 -9.78 -7.54
C THR A 89 -18.62 -9.84 -6.06
N ILE A 90 -17.73 -9.29 -5.24
CA ILE A 90 -17.95 -9.11 -3.79
C ILE A 90 -18.40 -7.68 -3.43
N TYR A 91 -18.80 -6.89 -4.43
CA TYR A 91 -19.29 -5.52 -4.29
C TYR A 91 -20.53 -5.32 -5.18
N PRO A 92 -21.37 -4.29 -4.93
CA PRO A 92 -22.55 -4.02 -5.76
C PRO A 92 -22.14 -3.46 -7.13
N SER A 93 -21.91 -4.34 -8.11
CA SER A 93 -21.53 -3.99 -9.48
C SER A 93 -22.74 -3.79 -10.38
N GLN A 94 -22.64 -2.87 -11.35
CA GLN A 94 -23.61 -2.70 -12.45
C GLN A 94 -23.41 -3.74 -13.57
N TYR A 95 -22.26 -4.41 -13.56
CA TYR A 95 -21.85 -5.35 -14.62
C TYR A 95 -22.15 -6.80 -14.28
N GLU A 96 -21.86 -7.22 -13.06
CA GLU A 96 -21.94 -8.62 -12.64
C GLU A 96 -22.65 -8.77 -11.29
N PRO A 97 -23.35 -9.90 -11.07
CA PRO A 97 -24.09 -10.13 -9.83
C PRO A 97 -23.15 -10.43 -8.65
N TRP A 98 -23.69 -10.30 -7.44
CA TRP A 98 -23.03 -10.74 -6.21
C TRP A 98 -22.61 -12.21 -6.27
N ASP A 99 -21.41 -12.51 -5.77
CA ASP A 99 -20.99 -13.88 -5.57
C ASP A 99 -21.69 -14.54 -4.39
N GLY A 100 -21.96 -15.83 -4.51
CA GLY A 100 -22.62 -16.60 -3.46
C GLY A 100 -21.74 -16.86 -2.23
N CYS A 101 -20.41 -16.63 -2.30
CA CYS A 101 -19.51 -16.84 -1.17
C CYS A 101 -19.86 -15.95 0.03
N LEU A 102 -20.45 -14.77 -0.20
CA LEU A 102 -20.82 -13.84 0.86
C LEU A 102 -22.16 -14.19 1.53
N SER A 103 -23.21 -14.42 0.75
CA SER A 103 -24.58 -14.60 1.27
C SER A 103 -25.07 -16.06 1.29
N GLY A 104 -24.33 -16.97 0.66
CA GLY A 104 -24.77 -18.34 0.36
C GLY A 104 -25.62 -18.46 -0.90
N PHE A 105 -26.04 -17.33 -1.50
CA PHE A 105 -26.93 -17.29 -2.65
C PHE A 105 -26.35 -16.39 -3.75
N PRO A 106 -25.95 -16.96 -4.91
CA PRO A 106 -25.49 -16.15 -6.03
C PRO A 106 -26.51 -15.09 -6.46
N GLY A 107 -26.07 -13.85 -6.62
CA GLY A 107 -26.90 -12.70 -6.97
C GLY A 107 -27.56 -11.99 -5.79
N LYS A 108 -27.48 -12.52 -4.57
CA LYS A 108 -28.04 -11.90 -3.36
C LYS A 108 -26.97 -11.11 -2.59
N SER A 109 -27.27 -9.86 -2.27
CA SER A 109 -26.41 -9.02 -1.43
C SER A 109 -26.22 -9.63 -0.02
N PRO A 110 -25.01 -9.51 0.57
CA PRO A 110 -24.76 -9.89 1.95
C PRO A 110 -25.25 -8.84 2.97
N GLY A 111 -25.88 -7.74 2.51
CA GLY A 111 -26.31 -6.64 3.38
C GLY A 111 -25.24 -5.57 3.68
N TYR A 112 -24.04 -5.71 3.12
CA TYR A 112 -22.97 -4.72 3.21
C TYR A 112 -22.07 -4.78 1.96
N ASP A 113 -21.25 -3.73 1.75
CA ASP A 113 -20.24 -3.69 0.70
C ASP A 113 -18.94 -4.27 1.23
N ALA A 114 -18.62 -5.49 0.79
CA ALA A 114 -17.47 -6.23 1.31
C ALA A 114 -16.13 -5.67 0.81
N LEU A 115 -16.11 -5.10 -0.40
CA LEU A 115 -14.92 -4.45 -0.95
C LEU A 115 -14.60 -3.15 -0.19
N GLN A 116 -15.61 -2.28 0.00
CA GLN A 116 -15.41 -1.05 0.76
C GLN A 116 -14.93 -1.32 2.18
N PHE A 117 -15.57 -2.29 2.85
CA PHE A 117 -15.18 -2.68 4.19
C PHE A 117 -13.72 -3.17 4.26
N ALA A 118 -13.29 -3.99 3.29
CA ALA A 118 -11.92 -4.49 3.24
C ALA A 118 -10.90 -3.36 3.01
N ILE A 119 -11.22 -2.41 2.12
CA ILE A 119 -10.37 -1.22 1.86
C ILE A 119 -10.20 -0.42 3.15
N ASP A 120 -11.29 -0.09 3.83
CA ASP A 120 -11.26 0.69 5.08
C ASP A 120 -10.41 0.01 6.15
N GLU A 121 -10.56 -1.30 6.32
CA GLU A 121 -9.81 -2.07 7.32
C GLU A 121 -8.33 -2.26 6.97
N CYS A 122 -7.98 -2.40 5.68
CA CYS A 122 -6.60 -2.45 5.23
C CYS A 122 -5.91 -1.09 5.39
N HIS A 123 -6.54 0.00 4.96
CA HIS A 123 -5.99 1.35 5.07
C HIS A 123 -5.78 1.78 6.53
N LYS A 124 -6.67 1.39 7.46
CA LYS A 124 -6.45 1.60 8.91
C LYS A 124 -5.17 0.96 9.42
N ARG A 125 -4.68 -0.09 8.76
CA ARG A 125 -3.47 -0.85 9.10
C ARG A 125 -2.25 -0.49 8.26
N GLY A 126 -2.39 0.50 7.37
CA GLY A 126 -1.31 0.95 6.48
C GLY A 126 -1.03 0.00 5.31
N MET A 127 -1.96 -0.90 4.98
CA MET A 127 -1.84 -1.85 3.87
C MET A 127 -2.51 -1.31 2.61
N GLU A 128 -1.90 -1.55 1.45
CA GLU A 128 -2.54 -1.37 0.15
C GLU A 128 -3.52 -2.51 -0.16
N VAL A 129 -4.59 -2.18 -0.90
CA VAL A 129 -5.55 -3.15 -1.42
C VAL A 129 -5.57 -3.10 -2.93
N HIS A 130 -5.18 -4.19 -3.57
CA HIS A 130 -5.36 -4.37 -5.00
C HIS A 130 -6.62 -5.20 -5.25
N ALA A 131 -7.56 -4.66 -6.01
CA ALA A 131 -8.74 -5.40 -6.42
C ALA A 131 -8.32 -6.50 -7.40
N TRP A 132 -8.33 -7.75 -6.95
CA TRP A 132 -7.97 -8.90 -7.77
C TRP A 132 -9.15 -9.30 -8.66
N VAL A 133 -8.95 -9.12 -9.96
CA VAL A 133 -9.93 -9.37 -11.03
C VAL A 133 -9.50 -10.61 -11.82
N VAL A 134 -10.23 -11.72 -11.66
CA VAL A 134 -10.07 -12.89 -12.54
C VAL A 134 -10.71 -12.54 -13.89
N THR A 135 -9.92 -12.38 -14.94
CA THR A 135 -10.35 -11.73 -16.20
C THR A 135 -11.09 -12.64 -17.18
N ILE A 136 -10.38 -13.56 -17.83
CA ILE A 136 -10.93 -14.38 -18.93
C ILE A 136 -11.89 -15.48 -18.46
N PRO A 137 -11.62 -16.24 -17.37
CA PRO A 137 -12.57 -17.23 -16.88
C PRO A 137 -13.87 -16.61 -16.35
N VAL A 138 -15.02 -17.20 -16.69
CA VAL A 138 -16.35 -16.77 -16.22
C VAL A 138 -17.09 -17.88 -15.47
N GLY A 139 -16.39 -18.95 -15.11
CA GLY A 139 -16.88 -20.04 -14.28
C GLY A 139 -17.52 -21.20 -15.05
N LYS A 140 -18.12 -22.13 -14.32
CA LYS A 140 -18.82 -23.24 -14.94
C LYS A 140 -19.91 -22.73 -15.87
N TRP A 141 -20.08 -23.40 -17.01
CA TRP A 141 -21.04 -22.99 -18.05
C TRP A 141 -22.45 -22.71 -17.51
N ASN A 142 -22.90 -23.52 -16.55
CA ASN A 142 -24.21 -23.39 -15.93
C ASN A 142 -24.19 -22.60 -14.60
N SER A 143 -23.07 -22.00 -14.20
CA SER A 143 -23.02 -21.13 -13.02
C SER A 143 -23.86 -19.86 -13.21
N TYR A 144 -24.30 -19.27 -12.11
CA TYR A 144 -25.21 -18.11 -12.14
C TYR A 144 -24.57 -16.93 -12.92
N GLY A 145 -23.35 -16.52 -12.59
CA GLY A 145 -22.66 -15.41 -13.25
C GLY A 145 -22.46 -15.67 -14.74
N CYS A 146 -21.96 -16.86 -15.13
CA CYS A 146 -21.77 -17.22 -16.53
C CYS A 146 -23.09 -17.19 -17.34
N ARG A 147 -24.21 -17.68 -16.78
CA ARG A 147 -25.52 -17.59 -17.43
C ARG A 147 -26.00 -16.16 -17.62
N GLN A 148 -25.84 -15.29 -16.59
CA GLN A 148 -26.21 -13.87 -16.70
C GLN A 148 -25.38 -13.15 -17.77
N LEU A 149 -24.06 -13.38 -17.77
CA LEU A 149 -23.18 -12.75 -18.76
C LEU A 149 -23.47 -13.22 -20.19
N ARG A 150 -23.73 -14.53 -20.41
CA ARG A 150 -24.13 -15.06 -21.71
C ARG A 150 -25.49 -14.54 -22.19
N LYS A 151 -26.44 -14.34 -21.27
CA LYS A 151 -27.74 -13.73 -21.62
C LYS A 151 -27.55 -12.29 -22.12
N ARG A 152 -26.64 -11.54 -21.51
CA ARG A 152 -26.35 -10.16 -21.88
C ARG A 152 -25.46 -10.05 -23.13
N PHE A 153 -24.53 -10.98 -23.31
CA PHE A 153 -23.54 -11.01 -24.40
C PHE A 153 -23.42 -12.43 -25.01
N PRO A 154 -24.35 -12.88 -25.82
CA PRO A 154 -24.43 -14.27 -26.27
C PRO A 154 -23.21 -14.78 -27.05
N ARG A 155 -22.50 -13.86 -27.76
CA ARG A 155 -21.34 -14.20 -28.61
C ARG A 155 -19.98 -13.96 -27.92
N LEU A 156 -19.97 -13.39 -26.73
CA LEU A 156 -18.75 -13.01 -26.05
C LEU A 156 -18.10 -14.16 -25.27
N ILE A 157 -18.90 -15.16 -24.90
CA ILE A 157 -18.44 -16.26 -24.05
C ILE A 157 -18.29 -17.54 -24.87
N LYS A 158 -17.08 -18.09 -24.85
CA LYS A 158 -16.78 -19.41 -25.44
C LYS A 158 -16.90 -20.49 -24.38
N ARG A 159 -17.42 -21.65 -24.78
CA ARG A 159 -17.43 -22.83 -23.93
C ARG A 159 -16.27 -23.74 -24.28
N ILE A 160 -15.50 -24.14 -23.25
CA ILE A 160 -14.49 -25.19 -23.34
C ILE A 160 -14.82 -26.19 -22.23
N ASP A 161 -15.13 -27.42 -22.62
CA ASP A 161 -15.61 -28.48 -21.73
C ASP A 161 -16.82 -28.04 -20.87
N GLN A 162 -16.64 -27.94 -19.58
CA GLN A 162 -17.67 -27.52 -18.62
C GLN A 162 -17.56 -26.03 -18.21
N ASP A 163 -16.60 -25.29 -18.74
CA ASP A 163 -16.28 -23.93 -18.30
C ASP A 163 -16.57 -22.91 -19.41
N GLY A 164 -16.91 -21.70 -18.98
CA GLY A 164 -17.06 -20.53 -19.84
C GLY A 164 -15.85 -19.61 -19.74
N TYR A 165 -15.48 -19.02 -20.87
CA TYR A 165 -14.37 -18.07 -20.97
C TYR A 165 -14.79 -16.90 -21.85
N MET A 166 -14.39 -15.68 -21.47
CA MET A 166 -14.48 -14.54 -22.38
C MET A 166 -13.59 -14.80 -23.59
N ASP A 167 -14.06 -14.43 -24.79
CA ASP A 167 -13.30 -14.61 -26.02
C ASP A 167 -12.20 -13.55 -26.13
N PRO A 168 -10.90 -13.89 -26.01
CA PRO A 168 -9.81 -12.90 -26.12
C PRO A 168 -9.70 -12.29 -27.52
N GLU A 169 -10.24 -12.95 -28.56
CA GLU A 169 -10.21 -12.47 -29.94
C GLU A 169 -11.29 -11.41 -30.21
N ALA A 170 -12.31 -11.33 -29.34
CA ALA A 170 -13.37 -10.34 -29.45
C ALA A 170 -12.95 -8.99 -28.84
N THR A 171 -12.97 -7.93 -29.62
CA THR A 171 -12.68 -6.56 -29.14
C THR A 171 -13.56 -6.16 -27.95
N GLN A 172 -14.79 -6.67 -27.90
CA GLN A 172 -15.75 -6.41 -26.83
C GLN A 172 -15.27 -6.93 -25.46
N THR A 173 -14.44 -7.99 -25.41
CA THR A 173 -13.85 -8.50 -24.17
C THR A 173 -13.03 -7.41 -23.46
N GLY A 174 -12.13 -6.74 -24.20
CA GLY A 174 -11.35 -5.64 -23.66
C GLY A 174 -12.20 -4.46 -23.22
N CYS A 175 -13.23 -4.08 -24.00
CA CYS A 175 -14.14 -3.01 -23.62
C CYS A 175 -14.90 -3.34 -22.32
N TYR A 176 -15.41 -4.56 -22.21
CA TYR A 176 -16.16 -5.00 -21.03
C TYR A 176 -15.31 -5.01 -19.75
N LEU A 177 -14.10 -5.60 -19.82
CA LEU A 177 -13.18 -5.66 -18.68
C LEU A 177 -12.67 -4.26 -18.29
N ALA A 178 -12.44 -3.38 -19.26
CA ALA A 178 -12.05 -2.00 -19.03
C ALA A 178 -13.13 -1.22 -18.25
N GLU A 179 -14.38 -1.33 -18.68
CA GLU A 179 -15.50 -0.68 -17.99
C GLU A 179 -15.70 -1.20 -16.57
N MET A 180 -15.53 -2.50 -16.36
CA MET A 180 -15.61 -3.11 -15.04
C MET A 180 -14.50 -2.64 -14.12
N CYS A 181 -13.24 -2.59 -14.59
CA CYS A 181 -12.12 -2.04 -13.82
C CYS A 181 -12.31 -0.54 -13.55
N ARG A 182 -12.84 0.21 -14.53
CA ARG A 182 -13.19 1.62 -14.35
C ARG A 182 -14.24 1.82 -13.26
N GLU A 183 -15.30 0.98 -13.22
CA GLU A 183 -16.29 1.01 -12.14
C GLU A 183 -15.65 0.88 -10.77
N ILE A 184 -14.72 -0.09 -10.60
CA ILE A 184 -14.02 -0.29 -9.33
C ILE A 184 -13.23 0.98 -8.95
N VAL A 185 -12.42 1.52 -9.86
CA VAL A 185 -11.55 2.66 -9.58
C VAL A 185 -12.35 3.94 -9.32
N GLN A 186 -13.47 4.15 -10.02
CA GLN A 186 -14.33 5.31 -9.80
C GLN A 186 -15.02 5.28 -8.43
N ARG A 187 -15.45 4.11 -7.98
CA ARG A 187 -16.28 3.96 -6.78
C ARG A 187 -15.49 3.72 -5.50
N TYR A 188 -14.29 3.15 -5.61
CA TYR A 188 -13.51 2.70 -4.47
C TYR A 188 -12.12 3.32 -4.44
N ASP A 189 -11.58 3.49 -3.24
CA ASP A 189 -10.20 3.95 -3.01
C ASP A 189 -9.24 2.75 -2.98
N VAL A 190 -9.24 1.97 -4.08
CA VAL A 190 -8.28 0.88 -4.25
C VAL A 190 -6.91 1.43 -4.63
N ASP A 191 -5.85 0.78 -4.18
CA ASP A 191 -4.47 1.12 -4.49
C ASP A 191 -3.97 0.50 -5.79
N GLY A 192 -4.63 -0.58 -6.24
CA GLY A 192 -4.30 -1.25 -7.49
C GLY A 192 -5.46 -2.06 -8.07
N ILE A 193 -5.34 -2.32 -9.37
CA ILE A 193 -6.10 -3.34 -10.10
C ILE A 193 -5.15 -4.48 -10.42
N HIS A 194 -5.45 -5.67 -9.91
CA HIS A 194 -4.65 -6.87 -10.11
C HIS A 194 -5.34 -7.84 -11.07
N LEU A 195 -4.79 -8.00 -12.29
CA LEU A 195 -5.35 -8.83 -13.34
C LEU A 195 -4.83 -10.27 -13.25
N ASP A 196 -5.70 -11.20 -12.90
CA ASP A 196 -5.40 -12.62 -12.93
C ASP A 196 -6.03 -13.28 -14.14
N TYR A 197 -5.43 -14.35 -14.65
CA TYR A 197 -5.84 -15.04 -15.87
C TYR A 197 -5.98 -14.11 -17.09
N ILE A 198 -5.18 -13.03 -17.15
CA ILE A 198 -5.10 -12.15 -18.32
C ILE A 198 -4.23 -12.83 -19.40
N ARG A 199 -4.76 -13.90 -19.93
CA ARG A 199 -4.09 -14.84 -20.84
C ARG A 199 -5.08 -15.80 -21.46
N TYR A 200 -4.67 -16.52 -22.49
CA TYR A 200 -5.47 -17.64 -22.98
C TYR A 200 -5.48 -18.78 -21.94
N PRO A 201 -6.64 -19.43 -21.74
CA PRO A 201 -6.70 -20.65 -20.94
C PRO A 201 -5.82 -21.77 -21.49
N GLU A 202 -5.35 -22.65 -20.61
CA GLU A 202 -4.48 -23.78 -20.95
C GLU A 202 -5.08 -24.72 -22.00
N THR A 203 -6.41 -24.83 -21.97
CA THR A 203 -7.19 -25.71 -22.85
C THR A 203 -7.59 -25.04 -24.18
N TRP A 204 -7.21 -23.75 -24.37
CA TRP A 204 -7.56 -23.02 -25.59
C TRP A 204 -6.77 -23.51 -26.79
N LYS A 205 -7.46 -23.95 -27.81
CA LYS A 205 -6.84 -24.36 -29.09
C LYS A 205 -6.70 -23.15 -30.00
N PHE A 206 -5.47 -22.67 -30.18
CA PHE A 206 -5.18 -21.54 -31.05
C PHE A 206 -5.50 -21.88 -32.51
N ARG A 207 -6.29 -21.01 -33.16
CA ARG A 207 -6.55 -21.01 -34.61
C ARG A 207 -5.83 -19.89 -35.34
N ILE A 208 -5.12 -19.06 -34.59
CA ILE A 208 -4.34 -17.90 -35.02
C ILE A 208 -2.88 -18.07 -34.60
N SER A 209 -1.98 -17.24 -35.15
CA SER A 209 -0.59 -17.26 -34.73
C SER A 209 -0.42 -16.85 -33.27
N LYS A 210 0.67 -17.28 -32.65
CA LYS A 210 0.99 -16.89 -31.25
C LYS A 210 1.16 -15.38 -31.12
N ASP A 211 1.71 -14.70 -32.14
CA ASP A 211 1.87 -13.24 -32.16
C ASP A 211 0.51 -12.53 -32.18
N GLN A 212 -0.41 -13.00 -33.01
CA GLN A 212 -1.79 -12.49 -33.00
C GLN A 212 -2.48 -12.74 -31.66
N ALA A 213 -2.27 -13.90 -31.05
CA ALA A 213 -2.82 -14.20 -29.73
C ALA A 213 -2.24 -13.28 -28.65
N ARG A 214 -0.93 -13.03 -28.62
CA ARG A 214 -0.31 -12.03 -27.71
C ARG A 214 -0.87 -10.63 -27.96
N GLY A 215 -0.98 -10.21 -29.22
CA GLY A 215 -1.59 -8.93 -29.58
C GLY A 215 -3.04 -8.79 -29.10
N ASN A 216 -3.83 -9.88 -29.10
CA ASN A 216 -5.20 -9.87 -28.59
C ASN A 216 -5.22 -9.59 -27.07
N ILE A 217 -4.38 -10.28 -26.29
CA ILE A 217 -4.30 -10.05 -24.84
C ILE A 217 -3.77 -8.66 -24.54
N THR A 218 -2.71 -8.21 -25.24
CA THR A 218 -2.14 -6.86 -25.07
C THR A 218 -3.19 -5.78 -25.30
N ARG A 219 -4.01 -5.88 -26.36
CA ARG A 219 -5.13 -4.93 -26.59
C ARG A 219 -6.15 -4.90 -25.45
N ILE A 220 -6.40 -6.04 -24.78
CA ILE A 220 -7.26 -6.06 -23.59
C ILE A 220 -6.60 -5.29 -22.45
N VAL A 221 -5.32 -5.55 -22.20
CA VAL A 221 -4.52 -4.85 -21.17
C VAL A 221 -4.47 -3.35 -21.44
N GLU A 222 -4.20 -2.91 -22.67
CA GLU A 222 -4.21 -1.50 -23.07
C GLU A 222 -5.53 -0.79 -22.76
N LYS A 223 -6.66 -1.44 -23.09
CA LYS A 223 -7.99 -0.87 -22.79
C LYS A 223 -8.25 -0.72 -21.29
N ILE A 224 -7.86 -1.72 -20.50
CA ILE A 224 -8.00 -1.68 -19.04
C ILE A 224 -7.09 -0.60 -18.47
N HIS A 225 -5.82 -0.55 -18.88
CA HIS A 225 -4.85 0.46 -18.47
C HIS A 225 -5.36 1.88 -18.73
N GLN A 226 -5.80 2.16 -19.98
CA GLN A 226 -6.33 3.47 -20.36
C GLN A 226 -7.54 3.85 -19.50
N ALA A 227 -8.46 2.92 -19.24
CA ALA A 227 -9.64 3.19 -18.43
C ALA A 227 -9.28 3.49 -16.97
N VAL A 228 -8.36 2.72 -16.37
CA VAL A 228 -7.92 2.90 -14.98
C VAL A 228 -7.11 4.18 -14.80
N LYS A 229 -6.07 4.37 -15.61
CA LYS A 229 -5.15 5.53 -15.49
C LYS A 229 -5.81 6.87 -15.82
N LYS A 230 -6.82 6.88 -16.68
CA LYS A 230 -7.62 8.07 -16.96
C LYS A 230 -8.41 8.53 -15.72
N GLU A 231 -8.92 7.61 -14.93
CA GLU A 231 -9.67 7.94 -13.70
C GLU A 231 -8.73 8.29 -12.54
N LYS A 232 -7.76 7.43 -12.27
CA LYS A 232 -6.80 7.59 -11.16
C LYS A 232 -5.40 7.13 -11.58
N PRO A 233 -4.53 8.03 -12.05
CA PRO A 233 -3.19 7.64 -12.52
C PRO A 233 -2.31 7.01 -11.43
N TRP A 234 -2.61 7.27 -10.15
CA TRP A 234 -1.87 6.68 -9.02
C TRP A 234 -2.31 5.25 -8.66
N VAL A 235 -3.42 4.72 -9.23
CA VAL A 235 -3.80 3.32 -9.02
C VAL A 235 -2.89 2.41 -9.83
N LYS A 236 -2.22 1.48 -9.16
CA LYS A 236 -1.29 0.54 -9.78
C LYS A 236 -2.02 -0.44 -10.69
N MET A 237 -1.44 -0.67 -11.87
CA MET A 237 -1.82 -1.79 -12.73
C MET A 237 -0.88 -2.96 -12.47
N SER A 238 -1.41 -4.12 -12.08
CA SER A 238 -0.62 -5.31 -11.83
C SER A 238 -1.25 -6.57 -12.42
N CYS A 239 -0.47 -7.61 -12.60
CA CYS A 239 -1.00 -8.93 -12.95
C CYS A 239 -0.18 -10.08 -12.36
N SER A 240 -0.78 -11.28 -12.36
CA SER A 240 -0.14 -12.55 -12.00
C SER A 240 0.19 -13.37 -13.24
N PRO A 241 1.35 -13.15 -13.90
CA PRO A 241 1.75 -13.98 -15.03
C PRO A 241 2.17 -15.39 -14.58
N ILE A 242 2.21 -16.34 -15.53
CA ILE A 242 2.86 -17.63 -15.30
C ILE A 242 4.29 -17.38 -14.83
N GLY A 243 4.74 -18.13 -13.83
CA GLY A 243 5.99 -17.85 -13.11
C GLY A 243 7.27 -17.86 -13.97
N LYS A 244 7.27 -18.57 -15.10
CA LYS A 244 8.32 -18.46 -16.12
C LYS A 244 7.79 -17.60 -17.25
N PHE A 245 8.56 -16.58 -17.66
CA PHE A 245 8.18 -15.79 -18.84
C PHE A 245 8.28 -16.62 -20.11
N ASP A 246 9.46 -17.15 -20.40
CA ASP A 246 9.74 -18.06 -21.50
C ASP A 246 10.88 -19.01 -21.13
N ASP A 247 11.32 -19.88 -22.05
CA ASP A 247 12.52 -20.69 -21.87
C ASP A 247 13.77 -19.80 -21.95
N LEU A 248 14.76 -20.08 -21.11
CA LEU A 248 15.98 -19.28 -21.03
C LEU A 248 17.10 -19.91 -21.87
N SER A 249 17.77 -19.12 -22.72
CA SER A 249 18.92 -19.55 -23.51
C SER A 249 20.13 -19.96 -22.65
N ARG A 250 20.28 -19.31 -21.48
CA ARG A 250 21.39 -19.54 -20.52
C ARG A 250 21.13 -20.69 -19.53
N TYR A 251 19.93 -21.24 -19.52
CA TYR A 251 19.53 -22.32 -18.63
C TYR A 251 18.59 -23.28 -19.34
N TRP A 252 18.96 -24.57 -19.38
CA TRP A 252 18.12 -25.56 -20.01
C TRP A 252 16.80 -25.74 -19.27
N SER A 253 15.74 -25.33 -19.90
CA SER A 253 14.39 -25.36 -19.34
C SER A 253 13.39 -25.50 -20.47
N HIS A 254 12.54 -26.51 -20.39
CA HIS A 254 11.36 -26.62 -21.23
C HIS A 254 10.14 -26.71 -20.35
N GLY A 255 9.06 -26.10 -20.76
CA GLY A 255 7.83 -26.30 -20.02
C GLY A 255 6.82 -25.19 -20.12
N TRP A 256 6.06 -25.10 -19.06
CA TRP A 256 4.96 -24.18 -18.91
C TRP A 256 5.49 -22.75 -18.71
N ASN A 257 5.12 -21.85 -19.62
CA ASN A 257 5.57 -20.47 -19.58
C ASN A 257 4.46 -19.50 -20.06
N ALA A 258 4.64 -18.21 -19.80
CA ALA A 258 3.70 -17.16 -20.12
C ALA A 258 3.63 -16.86 -21.63
N TYR A 259 4.78 -16.65 -22.24
CA TYR A 259 4.91 -16.10 -23.58
C TYR A 259 4.45 -17.07 -24.67
N THR A 260 5.03 -18.29 -24.70
CA THR A 260 4.78 -19.24 -25.76
C THR A 260 3.56 -20.14 -25.53
N LYS A 261 3.17 -20.40 -24.26
CA LYS A 261 2.09 -21.36 -23.95
C LYS A 261 0.72 -20.71 -23.88
N VAL A 262 0.62 -19.53 -23.26
CA VAL A 262 -0.65 -18.86 -22.98
C VAL A 262 -0.77 -17.45 -23.55
N ALA A 263 0.17 -17.06 -24.42
CA ALA A 263 0.18 -15.77 -25.11
C ALA A 263 0.14 -14.55 -24.17
N GLN A 264 0.91 -14.61 -23.06
CA GLN A 264 0.96 -13.58 -22.03
C GLN A 264 2.32 -12.87 -22.07
N ASP A 265 2.37 -11.69 -22.72
CA ASP A 265 3.61 -10.92 -22.93
C ASP A 265 3.86 -9.90 -21.83
N ALA A 266 3.96 -10.40 -20.57
CA ALA A 266 4.01 -9.55 -19.39
C ALA A 266 5.29 -8.69 -19.29
N GLN A 267 6.42 -9.13 -19.85
CA GLN A 267 7.64 -8.31 -19.89
C GLN A 267 7.48 -7.12 -20.85
N ALA A 268 6.83 -7.30 -22.01
CA ALA A 268 6.52 -6.18 -22.89
C ALA A 268 5.56 -5.17 -22.22
N TRP A 269 4.58 -5.65 -21.45
CA TRP A 269 3.67 -4.74 -20.73
C TRP A 269 4.37 -3.88 -19.68
N LEU A 270 5.42 -4.38 -19.01
CA LEU A 270 6.26 -3.55 -18.13
C LEU A 270 7.05 -2.52 -18.94
N LYS A 271 7.69 -2.97 -20.04
CA LYS A 271 8.49 -2.10 -20.91
C LYS A 271 7.66 -0.94 -21.48
N ASP A 272 6.45 -1.24 -21.94
CA ASP A 272 5.55 -0.29 -22.58
C ASP A 272 4.74 0.54 -21.56
N GLY A 273 4.95 0.32 -20.24
CA GLY A 273 4.29 1.07 -19.18
C GLY A 273 2.83 0.70 -18.95
N LEU A 274 2.38 -0.45 -19.46
CA LEU A 274 1.01 -0.94 -19.28
C LEU A 274 0.79 -1.60 -17.92
N MET A 275 1.88 -2.03 -17.27
CA MET A 275 1.88 -2.58 -15.91
C MET A 275 2.90 -1.83 -15.05
N ASP A 276 2.53 -1.56 -13.82
CA ASP A 276 3.37 -0.96 -12.79
C ASP A 276 4.06 -2.02 -11.94
N GLU A 277 3.43 -3.20 -11.84
CA GLU A 277 3.86 -4.24 -10.93
C GLU A 277 3.46 -5.63 -11.46
N LEU A 278 4.32 -6.61 -11.27
CA LEU A 278 4.02 -8.01 -11.58
C LEU A 278 4.20 -8.90 -10.35
N PHE A 279 3.31 -9.90 -10.27
CA PHE A 279 3.35 -10.98 -9.29
C PHE A 279 3.47 -12.33 -10.00
N PRO A 280 4.62 -12.67 -10.62
CA PRO A 280 4.78 -13.93 -11.33
C PRO A 280 4.49 -15.13 -10.41
N MET A 281 3.62 -16.05 -10.83
CA MET A 281 3.23 -17.23 -10.05
C MET A 281 4.33 -18.28 -10.04
N MET A 282 5.39 -18.03 -9.27
CA MET A 282 6.61 -18.83 -9.23
C MET A 282 6.51 -19.97 -8.20
N TYR A 283 5.54 -20.86 -8.41
CA TYR A 283 5.28 -22.02 -7.53
C TYR A 283 6.22 -23.18 -7.88
N PHE A 284 7.51 -22.88 -7.89
CA PHE A 284 8.62 -23.78 -8.23
C PHE A 284 9.68 -23.68 -7.14
N ARG A 285 10.70 -24.53 -7.18
CA ARG A 285 11.85 -24.47 -6.25
C ARG A 285 13.16 -24.74 -6.97
N GLY A 286 14.26 -24.35 -6.34
CA GLY A 286 15.62 -24.60 -6.83
C GLY A 286 15.85 -24.04 -8.23
N ASP A 287 16.40 -24.88 -9.10
CA ASP A 287 16.77 -24.50 -10.49
C ASP A 287 15.57 -24.06 -11.35
N GLN A 288 14.37 -24.39 -10.94
CA GLN A 288 13.16 -23.93 -11.64
C GLN A 288 12.67 -22.57 -11.13
N PHE A 289 13.24 -22.07 -10.02
CA PHE A 289 12.91 -20.78 -9.42
C PHE A 289 13.97 -19.71 -9.70
N PHE A 290 15.20 -19.93 -9.22
CA PHE A 290 16.22 -18.87 -9.16
C PHE A 290 16.59 -18.24 -10.51
N PRO A 291 16.82 -18.99 -11.59
CA PRO A 291 17.15 -18.37 -12.88
C PRO A 291 16.01 -17.52 -13.45
N PHE A 292 14.76 -17.90 -13.17
CA PHE A 292 13.58 -17.21 -13.67
C PHE A 292 13.24 -15.97 -12.83
N ALA A 293 13.55 -15.98 -11.53
CA ALA A 293 13.48 -14.76 -10.70
C ALA A 293 14.46 -13.70 -11.23
N ILE A 294 15.68 -14.10 -11.55
CA ILE A 294 16.68 -13.21 -12.16
C ILE A 294 16.18 -12.68 -13.51
N ASP A 295 15.55 -13.52 -14.34
CA ASP A 295 15.00 -13.10 -15.63
C ASP A 295 13.90 -12.04 -15.47
N TRP A 296 12.99 -12.21 -14.52
CA TRP A 296 11.99 -11.19 -14.19
C TRP A 296 12.63 -9.88 -13.75
N LYS A 297 13.67 -9.95 -12.91
CA LYS A 297 14.41 -8.77 -12.46
C LYS A 297 15.09 -8.02 -13.61
N GLU A 298 15.79 -8.73 -14.47
CA GLU A 298 16.49 -8.14 -15.61
C GLU A 298 15.56 -7.44 -16.59
N HIS A 299 14.30 -7.92 -16.70
CA HIS A 299 13.26 -7.35 -17.55
C HIS A 299 12.19 -6.57 -16.80
N SER A 300 12.54 -6.05 -15.60
CA SER A 300 11.62 -5.22 -14.81
C SER A 300 11.43 -3.81 -15.34
N TYR A 301 12.38 -3.31 -16.13
CA TYR A 301 12.39 -1.92 -16.66
C TYR A 301 12.17 -0.86 -15.58
N GLY A 302 12.70 -1.09 -14.38
CA GLY A 302 12.56 -0.21 -13.22
C GLY A 302 11.19 -0.28 -12.54
N LYS A 303 10.31 -1.18 -12.95
CA LYS A 303 9.01 -1.44 -12.34
C LYS A 303 9.13 -2.45 -11.18
N ILE A 304 8.04 -2.65 -10.47
CA ILE A 304 7.99 -3.51 -9.29
C ILE A 304 7.79 -4.98 -9.72
N ILE A 305 8.62 -5.86 -9.17
CA ILE A 305 8.45 -7.32 -9.29
C ILE A 305 8.36 -7.90 -7.88
N ALA A 306 7.31 -8.69 -7.63
CA ALA A 306 7.07 -9.38 -6.37
C ALA A 306 6.60 -10.81 -6.62
N PRO A 307 7.51 -11.75 -6.90
CA PRO A 307 7.18 -13.13 -7.22
C PRO A 307 6.30 -13.80 -6.17
N GLY A 308 5.32 -14.56 -6.65
CA GLY A 308 4.44 -15.37 -5.83
C GLY A 308 5.10 -16.67 -5.41
N LEU A 309 5.09 -16.95 -4.12
CA LEU A 309 5.65 -18.14 -3.51
C LEU A 309 4.57 -19.16 -3.19
N GLY A 310 4.76 -20.41 -3.60
CA GLY A 310 3.83 -21.51 -3.40
C GLY A 310 3.88 -22.09 -1.99
N ILE A 311 3.62 -21.28 -0.96
CA ILE A 311 3.70 -21.73 0.44
C ILE A 311 2.67 -22.81 0.80
N TYR A 312 1.65 -23.03 -0.02
CA TYR A 312 0.70 -24.12 0.16
C TYR A 312 1.37 -25.51 0.07
N PHE A 313 2.49 -25.62 -0.64
CA PHE A 313 3.27 -26.87 -0.70
C PHE A 313 3.96 -27.25 0.62
N LEU A 314 3.96 -26.36 1.62
CA LEU A 314 4.39 -26.67 2.99
C LEU A 314 3.34 -27.51 3.76
N ASP A 315 2.08 -27.48 3.34
CA ASP A 315 1.04 -28.37 3.85
C ASP A 315 1.27 -29.79 3.30
N PRO A 316 1.44 -30.82 4.17
CA PRO A 316 1.63 -32.21 3.73
C PRO A 316 0.52 -32.75 2.83
N LYS A 317 -0.66 -32.13 2.84
CA LYS A 317 -1.80 -32.51 1.98
C LYS A 317 -1.67 -31.99 0.55
N GLU A 318 -0.93 -30.88 0.37
CA GLU A 318 -0.76 -30.21 -0.92
C GLU A 318 0.60 -30.49 -1.55
N GLY A 319 1.64 -30.70 -0.74
CA GLY A 319 2.99 -30.93 -1.23
C GLY A 319 3.96 -31.49 -0.19
N LYS A 320 5.25 -31.57 -0.58
CA LYS A 320 6.34 -32.08 0.27
C LYS A 320 7.52 -31.12 0.26
N TRP A 321 7.24 -29.80 0.30
CA TRP A 321 8.32 -28.83 0.40
C TRP A 321 8.74 -28.65 1.86
N ASN A 322 9.97 -28.25 2.05
CA ASN A 322 10.49 -27.86 3.35
C ASN A 322 10.46 -26.33 3.48
N ILE A 323 10.40 -25.84 4.70
CA ILE A 323 10.48 -24.39 4.93
C ILE A 323 11.76 -23.78 4.37
N SER A 324 12.86 -24.54 4.31
CA SER A 324 14.13 -24.11 3.70
C SER A 324 14.00 -23.75 2.20
N ASP A 325 13.09 -24.40 1.48
CA ASP A 325 12.82 -24.04 0.08
C ASP A 325 12.29 -22.60 0.02
N ILE A 326 11.26 -22.26 0.81
CA ILE A 326 10.63 -20.94 0.87
C ILE A 326 11.58 -19.88 1.45
N THR A 327 12.33 -20.20 2.52
CA THR A 327 13.26 -19.22 3.10
C THR A 327 14.40 -18.87 2.16
N SER A 328 14.89 -19.83 1.39
CA SER A 328 15.94 -19.60 0.37
C SER A 328 15.41 -18.69 -0.75
N GLU A 329 14.18 -18.90 -1.21
CA GLU A 329 13.51 -18.05 -2.19
C GLU A 329 13.33 -16.63 -1.67
N LEU A 330 12.82 -16.45 -0.46
CA LEU A 330 12.63 -15.15 0.18
C LEU A 330 13.94 -14.35 0.27
N TYR A 331 15.01 -14.98 0.76
CA TYR A 331 16.32 -14.31 0.84
C TYR A 331 16.88 -13.99 -0.55
N HIS A 332 16.70 -14.87 -1.53
CA HIS A 332 17.14 -14.62 -2.90
C HIS A 332 16.43 -13.40 -3.49
N LEU A 333 15.10 -13.34 -3.39
CA LEU A 333 14.31 -12.21 -3.90
C LEU A 333 14.75 -10.88 -3.27
N ARG A 334 14.91 -10.84 -1.94
CA ARG A 334 15.40 -9.65 -1.25
C ARG A 334 16.80 -9.26 -1.72
N ASN A 335 17.69 -10.24 -1.97
CA ASN A 335 19.06 -10.01 -2.44
C ASN A 335 19.11 -9.36 -3.82
N ILE A 336 18.20 -9.71 -4.70
CA ILE A 336 18.12 -9.11 -6.03
C ILE A 336 17.21 -7.85 -6.07
N GLY A 337 16.70 -7.41 -4.91
CA GLY A 337 15.88 -6.20 -4.78
C GLY A 337 14.48 -6.36 -5.33
N GLU A 338 13.87 -7.52 -5.16
CA GLU A 338 12.48 -7.81 -5.46
C GLU A 338 11.65 -7.93 -4.19
N GLY A 339 10.33 -7.71 -4.33
CA GLY A 339 9.35 -8.04 -3.31
C GLY A 339 8.99 -9.53 -3.30
N HIS A 340 7.97 -9.88 -2.55
CA HIS A 340 7.42 -11.24 -2.52
C HIS A 340 5.91 -11.20 -2.26
N ALA A 341 5.23 -12.26 -2.70
CA ALA A 341 3.81 -12.44 -2.43
C ALA A 341 3.54 -13.90 -2.03
N PHE A 342 2.73 -14.11 -1.00
CA PHE A 342 2.40 -15.46 -0.53
C PHE A 342 1.10 -15.98 -1.16
N PHE A 343 1.15 -17.12 -1.83
CA PHE A 343 -0.04 -17.82 -2.28
C PHE A 343 -0.30 -19.00 -1.35
N ARG A 344 -1.28 -18.86 -0.46
CA ARG A 344 -2.23 -17.80 -0.21
C ARG A 344 -2.38 -17.56 1.30
N ASN A 345 -3.24 -16.60 1.69
CA ASN A 345 -3.45 -16.16 3.07
C ASN A 345 -3.64 -17.32 4.07
N LYS A 346 -4.51 -18.29 3.76
CA LYS A 346 -4.76 -19.44 4.64
C LYS A 346 -3.45 -20.15 5.03
N PHE A 347 -2.62 -20.51 4.07
CA PHE A 347 -1.40 -21.27 4.32
C PHE A 347 -0.33 -20.48 5.08
N LEU A 348 -0.30 -19.15 4.91
CA LEU A 348 0.54 -18.29 5.74
C LEU A 348 0.04 -18.31 7.19
N LEU A 349 -1.25 -18.08 7.41
CA LEU A 349 -1.83 -17.98 8.75
C LEU A 349 -1.96 -19.34 9.46
N ASP A 350 -2.05 -20.44 8.73
CA ASP A 350 -2.01 -21.80 9.31
C ASP A 350 -0.61 -22.15 9.87
N ASN A 351 0.40 -21.35 9.52
CA ASN A 351 1.76 -21.46 10.04
C ASN A 351 2.41 -22.83 9.80
N HIS A 352 2.14 -23.44 8.64
CA HIS A 352 2.76 -24.73 8.30
C HIS A 352 4.28 -24.64 8.39
N GLN A 353 4.89 -25.59 9.10
CA GLN A 353 6.32 -25.65 9.39
C GLN A 353 6.91 -24.36 9.99
N GLY A 354 6.09 -23.50 10.62
CA GLY A 354 6.53 -22.26 11.26
C GLY A 354 6.77 -21.08 10.28
N VAL A 355 6.20 -21.11 9.07
CA VAL A 355 6.42 -20.07 8.06
C VAL A 355 5.95 -18.69 8.52
N TYR A 356 4.80 -18.61 9.21
CA TYR A 356 4.30 -17.35 9.76
C TYR A 356 5.22 -16.79 10.84
N ASP A 357 5.70 -17.65 11.75
CA ASP A 357 6.61 -17.26 12.81
C ASP A 357 7.95 -16.78 12.24
N PHE A 358 8.48 -17.48 11.24
CA PHE A 358 9.70 -17.08 10.54
C PHE A 358 9.53 -15.71 9.88
N VAL A 359 8.44 -15.51 9.12
CA VAL A 359 8.17 -14.23 8.45
C VAL A 359 8.04 -13.10 9.48
N THR A 360 7.28 -13.31 10.54
CA THR A 360 6.96 -12.28 11.55
C THR A 360 8.18 -11.93 12.40
N ALA A 361 8.90 -12.93 12.92
CA ALA A 361 9.96 -12.71 13.90
C ALA A 361 11.33 -12.41 13.27
N HIS A 362 11.55 -12.84 12.02
CA HIS A 362 12.85 -12.78 11.37
C HIS A 362 12.82 -12.02 10.05
N PHE A 363 12.15 -12.56 9.03
CA PHE A 363 12.29 -12.04 7.68
C PHE A 363 11.66 -10.65 7.50
N ASN A 364 10.42 -10.47 7.96
CA ASN A 364 9.71 -9.17 7.95
C ASN A 364 9.68 -8.49 9.32
N ARG A 365 10.70 -8.68 10.14
CA ARG A 365 10.75 -8.18 11.52
C ARG A 365 10.43 -6.68 11.65
N TYR A 366 10.86 -5.88 10.70
CA TYR A 366 10.59 -4.45 10.65
C TYR A 366 9.67 -4.11 9.48
N PRO A 367 8.84 -3.08 9.59
CA PRO A 367 7.97 -2.66 8.50
C PRO A 367 8.75 -2.27 7.25
N ALA A 368 8.09 -2.31 6.09
CA ALA A 368 8.58 -1.73 4.85
C ALA A 368 7.46 -0.98 4.14
N LEU A 369 7.83 0.05 3.39
CA LEU A 369 6.94 0.78 2.51
C LEU A 369 6.88 0.08 1.15
N VAL A 370 5.75 0.20 0.47
CA VAL A 370 5.67 -0.16 -0.95
C VAL A 370 6.52 0.82 -1.76
N PRO A 371 7.33 0.37 -2.72
CA PRO A 371 8.14 1.27 -3.55
C PRO A 371 7.28 2.29 -4.30
N PRO A 372 7.74 3.55 -4.44
CA PRO A 372 7.01 4.59 -5.15
C PRO A 372 7.00 4.35 -6.66
N MET A 373 5.92 4.77 -7.34
CA MET A 373 5.81 4.76 -8.80
C MET A 373 6.50 5.99 -9.43
N THR A 374 7.82 6.04 -9.34
CA THR A 374 8.61 7.19 -9.82
C THR A 374 8.54 7.39 -11.35
N TRP A 375 8.11 6.38 -12.09
CA TRP A 375 7.88 6.44 -13.54
C TRP A 375 6.57 7.16 -13.92
N GLU A 376 5.60 7.22 -12.99
CA GLU A 376 4.35 7.98 -13.16
C GLU A 376 4.50 9.41 -12.64
N SER A 377 5.12 9.56 -11.47
CA SER A 377 5.41 10.85 -10.86
C SER A 377 6.62 10.75 -9.95
N ASN A 378 7.57 11.67 -10.10
CA ASN A 378 8.74 11.81 -9.23
C ASN A 378 8.68 13.08 -8.37
N LYS A 379 7.52 13.73 -8.30
CA LYS A 379 7.32 14.93 -7.49
C LYS A 379 7.34 14.58 -6.02
N ARG A 380 8.14 15.32 -5.25
CA ARG A 380 8.26 15.11 -3.82
C ARG A 380 7.24 15.97 -3.07
N PRO A 381 6.36 15.39 -2.23
CA PRO A 381 5.50 16.14 -1.33
C PRO A 381 6.32 17.04 -0.38
N GLN A 382 5.76 18.16 0.03
CA GLN A 382 6.33 18.94 1.12
C GLN A 382 6.25 18.14 2.43
N GLN A 383 7.24 18.33 3.29
CA GLN A 383 7.23 17.76 4.65
C GLN A 383 6.01 18.29 5.44
N PRO A 384 5.58 17.60 6.51
CA PRO A 384 4.54 18.11 7.39
C PRO A 384 4.84 19.55 7.84
N VAL A 385 3.81 20.39 7.84
CA VAL A 385 3.95 21.80 8.23
C VAL A 385 4.29 21.92 9.71
N THR A 386 3.55 21.16 10.54
CA THR A 386 3.73 21.14 12.00
C THR A 386 4.12 19.74 12.47
N LEU A 387 4.79 19.67 13.62
CA LEU A 387 4.97 18.47 14.43
C LEU A 387 5.00 18.91 15.89
N CYS A 388 4.06 18.44 16.68
CA CYS A 388 3.98 18.67 18.12
C CYS A 388 4.12 17.33 18.86
N ILE A 389 4.85 17.34 19.96
CA ILE A 389 5.07 16.17 20.82
C ILE A 389 4.69 16.56 22.24
N GLU A 390 3.74 15.82 22.82
CA GLU A 390 3.26 16.02 24.19
C GLU A 390 3.49 14.74 24.99
N GLU A 391 4.03 14.86 26.20
CA GLU A 391 4.17 13.74 27.14
C GLU A 391 3.28 13.94 28.35
N ASN A 392 2.40 12.97 28.60
CA ASN A 392 1.49 12.96 29.74
C ASN A 392 1.45 11.55 30.35
N GLU A 393 1.68 11.46 31.68
CA GLU A 393 1.49 10.25 32.49
C GLU A 393 1.92 8.91 31.82
N GLY A 394 3.15 8.88 31.30
CA GLY A 394 3.71 7.67 30.67
C GLY A 394 3.26 7.43 29.23
N THR A 395 2.65 8.41 28.61
CA THR A 395 2.32 8.39 27.18
C THR A 395 2.94 9.57 26.43
N THR A 396 3.38 9.33 25.20
CA THR A 396 3.84 10.34 24.26
C THR A 396 2.83 10.45 23.12
N THR A 397 2.29 11.64 22.90
CA THR A 397 1.38 11.93 21.79
C THR A 397 2.05 12.85 20.79
N LEU A 398 2.13 12.38 19.55
CA LEU A 398 2.55 13.17 18.40
C LEU A 398 1.33 13.69 17.67
N ARG A 399 1.37 14.96 17.22
CA ARG A 399 0.37 15.56 16.32
C ARG A 399 1.08 16.31 15.22
N TRP A 400 0.54 16.24 14.00
CA TRP A 400 1.12 16.91 12.84
C TRP A 400 0.05 17.34 11.84
N ASP A 401 0.38 18.36 11.03
CA ASP A 401 -0.43 18.81 9.91
C ASP A 401 0.39 18.73 8.62
N ASN A 402 -0.26 18.33 7.53
CA ASN A 402 0.38 18.21 6.22
C ASN A 402 0.23 19.46 5.38
N SER A 403 1.20 19.70 4.52
CA SER A 403 1.02 20.49 3.32
C SER A 403 0.26 19.68 2.26
N LEU A 404 -0.57 20.36 1.47
CA LEU A 404 -1.25 19.80 0.30
C LEU A 404 -0.51 20.13 -1.00
N GLN A 405 0.78 20.39 -0.92
CA GLN A 405 1.63 20.80 -2.05
C GLN A 405 2.86 19.93 -2.18
N TYR A 406 3.36 19.85 -3.40
CA TYR A 406 4.69 19.36 -3.70
C TYR A 406 5.76 20.44 -3.42
N GLU A 407 7.05 20.06 -3.39
CA GLU A 407 8.16 21.01 -3.17
C GLU A 407 8.24 22.08 -4.28
N ASP A 408 7.72 21.81 -5.47
CA ASP A 408 7.62 22.76 -6.59
C ASP A 408 6.42 23.75 -6.48
N GLY A 409 5.66 23.68 -5.39
CA GLY A 409 4.50 24.52 -5.14
C GLY A 409 3.21 24.06 -5.82
N THR A 410 3.24 23.01 -6.63
CA THR A 410 2.02 22.48 -7.26
C THR A 410 1.16 21.71 -6.24
N ALA A 411 -0.17 21.77 -6.38
CA ALA A 411 -1.09 21.09 -5.48
C ALA A 411 -1.05 19.56 -5.67
N ILE A 412 -1.12 18.82 -4.56
CA ILE A 412 -1.30 17.37 -4.58
C ILE A 412 -2.75 17.08 -4.90
N LYS A 413 -2.98 16.38 -6.02
CA LYS A 413 -4.32 16.04 -6.53
C LYS A 413 -4.80 14.65 -6.13
N THR A 414 -3.95 13.84 -5.50
CA THR A 414 -4.37 12.52 -5.01
C THR A 414 -5.32 12.69 -3.82
N PRO A 415 -6.40 11.89 -3.72
CA PRO A 415 -7.41 12.07 -2.69
C PRO A 415 -6.87 11.81 -1.28
N SER A 416 -5.91 10.91 -1.16
CA SER A 416 -5.32 10.53 0.11
C SER A 416 -3.86 10.96 0.21
N ILE A 417 -3.56 11.63 1.32
CA ILE A 417 -2.20 11.93 1.75
C ILE A 417 -1.94 11.09 3.00
N TYR A 418 -0.88 10.33 2.94
CA TYR A 418 -0.48 9.45 4.03
C TYR A 418 0.72 10.01 4.78
N ASN A 419 0.93 9.51 5.99
CA ASN A 419 2.12 9.80 6.77
C ASN A 419 2.80 8.52 7.22
N ASN A 420 4.14 8.57 7.29
CA ASN A 420 4.93 7.58 7.98
C ASN A 420 5.55 8.21 9.21
N VAL A 421 5.61 7.46 10.31
CA VAL A 421 6.19 7.93 11.57
C VAL A 421 7.39 7.06 11.90
N TYR A 422 8.47 7.72 12.26
CA TYR A 422 9.75 7.11 12.62
C TYR A 422 10.11 7.48 14.06
N ALA A 423 10.77 6.58 14.75
CA ALA A 423 11.27 6.79 16.11
C ALA A 423 12.67 6.22 16.26
N SER A 424 13.57 6.98 16.90
CA SER A 424 14.94 6.55 17.17
C SER A 424 15.42 7.09 18.52
N LYS A 425 16.43 6.45 19.08
CA LYS A 425 17.18 6.98 20.23
C LYS A 425 18.25 7.98 19.83
N GLU A 426 18.52 8.09 18.54
CA GLU A 426 19.51 8.97 17.95
C GLU A 426 18.85 10.10 17.16
N TYR A 427 19.46 11.29 17.19
CA TYR A 427 19.06 12.45 16.40
C TYR A 427 20.20 12.87 15.46
N PRO A 428 19.90 13.19 14.18
CA PRO A 428 18.58 13.13 13.54
C PRO A 428 18.10 11.68 13.35
N VAL A 429 16.76 11.49 13.35
CA VAL A 429 16.16 10.19 13.07
C VAL A 429 16.47 9.81 11.62
N ASP A 430 17.16 8.70 11.42
CA ASP A 430 17.39 8.18 10.08
C ASP A 430 16.10 7.53 9.52
N VAL A 431 15.45 8.23 8.60
CA VAL A 431 14.23 7.76 7.93
C VAL A 431 14.51 6.75 6.80
N HIS A 432 15.78 6.45 6.50
CA HIS A 432 16.15 5.41 5.55
C HIS A 432 16.31 4.04 6.24
N ASP A 433 16.45 4.03 7.55
CA ASP A 433 16.51 2.80 8.33
C ASP A 433 15.10 2.32 8.69
N ALA A 434 14.69 1.18 8.13
CA ALA A 434 13.39 0.56 8.41
C ALA A 434 13.18 0.22 9.90
N ARG A 435 14.24 0.06 10.67
CA ARG A 435 14.16 -0.21 12.12
C ARG A 435 13.55 0.96 12.90
N ASN A 436 13.62 2.16 12.35
CA ASN A 436 13.04 3.37 12.93
C ASN A 436 11.57 3.57 12.53
N LEU A 437 11.06 2.85 11.53
CA LEU A 437 9.70 2.99 11.02
C LEU A 437 8.70 2.32 11.98
N ILE A 438 7.85 3.11 12.64
CA ILE A 438 6.90 2.63 13.67
C ILE A 438 5.43 2.70 13.24
N LEU A 439 5.10 3.51 12.23
CA LEU A 439 3.77 3.59 11.66
C LEU A 439 3.87 3.90 10.16
N THR A 440 3.19 3.10 9.36
CA THR A 440 3.20 3.22 7.89
C THR A 440 1.87 3.74 7.37
N ARG A 441 1.93 4.59 6.35
CA ARG A 441 0.82 4.92 5.46
C ARG A 441 -0.49 5.28 6.20
N THR A 442 -0.37 6.02 7.31
CA THR A 442 -1.55 6.45 8.09
C THR A 442 -2.19 7.71 7.54
N THR A 443 -3.51 7.77 7.54
CA THR A 443 -4.29 9.00 7.29
C THR A 443 -4.55 9.80 8.57
N ARG A 444 -4.28 9.21 9.74
CA ARG A 444 -4.41 9.89 11.03
C ARG A 444 -3.39 11.01 11.15
N ARG A 445 -3.73 12.04 11.91
CA ARG A 445 -2.86 13.19 12.20
C ARG A 445 -2.27 13.16 13.59
N GLN A 446 -2.42 12.03 14.26
CA GLN A 446 -1.82 11.80 15.57
C GLN A 446 -1.45 10.36 15.80
N LEU A 447 -0.46 10.17 16.66
CA LEU A 447 -0.04 8.88 17.20
C LEU A 447 0.18 9.05 18.70
N THR A 448 -0.42 8.17 19.51
CA THR A 448 -0.13 8.06 20.94
C THR A 448 0.60 6.75 21.19
N THR A 449 1.73 6.82 21.87
CA THR A 449 2.57 5.67 22.25
C THR A 449 2.93 5.75 23.72
N ARG A 450 3.42 4.67 24.32
CA ARG A 450 3.94 4.70 25.67
C ARG A 450 5.27 5.42 25.69
N THR A 451 5.46 6.30 26.68
CA THR A 451 6.76 6.94 26.92
C THR A 451 7.75 5.88 27.40
N GLY A 452 8.85 5.75 26.68
CA GLY A 452 9.95 4.86 27.08
C GLY A 452 10.81 5.49 28.18
N ASN A 453 11.58 4.66 28.89
CA ASN A 453 12.56 5.15 29.90
C ASN A 453 13.77 5.86 29.30
N THR A 454 13.95 5.81 27.97
CA THR A 454 15.05 6.47 27.25
C THR A 454 14.48 7.54 26.33
N PRO A 455 15.19 8.68 26.18
CA PRO A 455 14.80 9.71 25.22
C PRO A 455 14.59 9.12 23.84
N THR A 456 13.46 9.49 23.20
CA THR A 456 13.10 9.02 21.86
C THR A 456 12.82 10.23 20.98
N TYR A 457 13.49 10.29 19.84
CA TYR A 457 13.25 11.30 18.81
C TYR A 457 12.27 10.76 17.79
N TYR A 458 11.46 11.64 17.23
CA TYR A 458 10.43 11.28 16.26
C TYR A 458 10.58 12.11 14.99
N ALA A 459 10.31 11.46 13.87
CA ALA A 459 10.22 12.10 12.56
C ALA A 459 8.92 11.68 11.86
N VAL A 460 8.32 12.61 11.12
CA VAL A 460 7.12 12.35 10.34
C VAL A 460 7.37 12.78 8.90
N THR A 461 6.99 11.92 7.96
CA THR A 461 7.00 12.21 6.52
C THR A 461 5.60 12.22 5.95
N THR A 462 5.43 12.87 4.81
CA THR A 462 4.19 12.87 4.01
C THR A 462 4.41 12.01 2.77
N THR A 463 3.42 11.21 2.39
CA THR A 463 3.46 10.37 1.19
C THR A 463 2.24 10.65 0.33
N ASP A 464 2.42 10.83 -0.98
CA ASP A 464 1.32 10.99 -1.95
C ASP A 464 0.75 9.64 -2.42
N GLY A 465 -0.25 9.68 -3.29
CA GLY A 465 -0.86 8.47 -3.86
C GLY A 465 0.08 7.64 -4.75
N PHE A 466 1.17 8.22 -5.27
CA PHE A 466 2.18 7.49 -6.05
C PHE A 466 3.25 6.82 -5.16
N GLY A 467 3.19 7.04 -3.84
CA GLY A 467 4.17 6.53 -2.89
C GLY A 467 5.41 7.41 -2.71
N ASN A 468 5.47 8.60 -3.35
CA ASN A 468 6.59 9.52 -3.17
C ASN A 468 6.58 10.10 -1.76
N GLU A 469 7.71 10.01 -1.08
CA GLU A 469 7.86 10.42 0.32
C GLU A 469 8.60 11.77 0.43
N SER A 470 8.09 12.64 1.30
CA SER A 470 8.68 13.94 1.61
C SER A 470 9.98 13.83 2.38
N ARG A 471 10.67 14.94 2.56
CA ARG A 471 11.64 15.09 3.65
C ARG A 471 10.94 14.93 4.99
N ALA A 472 11.70 14.56 6.01
CA ALA A 472 11.18 14.35 7.34
C ALA A 472 11.01 15.68 8.10
N LYS A 473 9.86 15.88 8.72
CA LYS A 473 9.70 16.85 9.80
C LYS A 473 10.12 16.20 11.10
N GLN A 474 11.09 16.78 11.80
CA GLN A 474 11.57 16.27 13.08
C GLN A 474 11.98 17.42 13.99
N LEU A 475 11.98 17.18 15.28
CA LEU A 475 12.38 18.15 16.29
C LEU A 475 13.73 17.75 16.87
N ASN A 476 14.65 18.72 17.03
CA ASN A 476 16.01 18.51 17.50
C ASN A 476 16.14 18.35 19.02
N GLN A 477 15.02 18.27 19.73
CA GLN A 477 14.98 18.02 21.16
C GLN A 477 14.10 16.83 21.45
N THR A 478 14.49 16.00 22.42
CA THR A 478 13.55 15.17 23.14
C THR A 478 12.56 16.13 23.76
N ALA A 479 11.44 16.32 23.13
CA ALA A 479 10.41 17.23 23.60
C ALA A 479 9.66 16.58 24.75
N VAL A 480 10.36 16.30 25.84
CA VAL A 480 9.74 16.12 27.13
C VAL A 480 9.27 17.50 27.57
N VAL A 481 8.15 17.94 27.04
CA VAL A 481 7.38 18.93 27.76
C VAL A 481 6.59 18.14 28.80
N LYS A 482 7.23 17.91 29.96
CA LYS A 482 6.41 17.86 31.17
C LYS A 482 5.61 19.15 31.09
N THR A 483 4.30 19.05 30.98
CA THR A 483 3.37 20.16 31.13
C THR A 483 3.55 20.69 32.55
N ALA A 484 4.71 21.24 32.81
CA ALA A 484 4.87 22.13 33.94
C ALA A 484 4.04 23.35 33.59
N THR A 485 2.90 23.44 34.18
CA THR A 485 2.04 24.53 34.56
C THR A 485 2.62 25.97 34.48
N ARG A 486 3.51 26.25 33.50
CA ARG A 486 4.02 27.60 33.22
C ARG A 486 2.98 28.49 32.57
N TYR A 487 1.96 27.90 31.96
CA TYR A 487 0.92 28.60 31.21
C TYR A 487 -0.45 28.58 31.90
N GLY A 488 -0.58 28.43 33.18
CA GLY A 488 -1.83 28.55 33.92
C GLY A 488 -3.05 27.83 33.27
N LYS A 489 -4.14 27.69 34.00
CA LYS A 489 -5.42 27.26 33.41
C LYS A 489 -5.87 28.27 32.35
N ALA A 490 -6.28 27.76 31.15
CA ALA A 490 -6.89 28.62 30.12
C ALA A 490 -7.99 29.49 30.71
N CYS A 491 -7.86 30.81 30.56
CA CYS A 491 -8.77 31.78 31.17
C CYS A 491 -9.53 32.58 30.11
N ARG A 492 -10.58 33.29 30.52
CA ARG A 492 -11.25 34.26 29.67
C ARG A 492 -10.35 35.48 29.49
N LEU A 493 -9.93 35.72 28.25
CA LEU A 493 -9.04 36.83 27.92
C LEU A 493 -9.84 38.13 27.74
N THR A 494 -9.32 39.22 28.24
CA THR A 494 -9.94 40.55 28.09
C THR A 494 -9.45 41.18 26.79
N THR A 495 -10.38 41.61 25.95
CA THR A 495 -10.11 42.42 24.77
C THR A 495 -10.17 43.90 25.12
N THR A 496 -9.17 44.67 24.75
CA THR A 496 -9.16 46.13 24.81
C THR A 496 -9.27 46.68 23.39
N GLY A 497 -10.52 46.89 22.95
CA GLY A 497 -10.78 47.36 21.59
C GLY A 497 -10.31 46.36 20.54
N GLU A 498 -9.33 46.73 19.72
CA GLU A 498 -8.77 45.93 18.61
C GLU A 498 -7.56 45.07 19.01
N SER A 499 -7.28 44.92 20.31
CA SER A 499 -6.13 44.15 20.78
C SER A 499 -6.45 43.27 21.99
N ILE A 500 -5.64 42.23 22.17
CA ILE A 500 -5.63 41.35 23.34
C ILE A 500 -4.29 41.55 24.05
N ILE A 501 -4.31 41.58 25.37
CA ILE A 501 -3.09 41.60 26.19
C ILE A 501 -2.77 40.16 26.60
N LEU A 502 -1.51 39.74 26.41
CA LEU A 502 -1.03 38.43 26.88
C LEU A 502 -1.13 38.33 28.41
N PRO A 503 -1.56 37.17 28.95
CA PRO A 503 -1.57 36.94 30.39
C PRO A 503 -0.17 37.23 31.01
N SER A 504 -0.16 37.72 32.25
CA SER A 504 1.09 38.10 32.94
C SER A 504 2.06 36.93 33.12
N SER A 505 1.53 35.72 33.14
CA SER A 505 2.32 34.46 33.22
C SER A 505 3.08 34.12 31.94
N ILE A 506 2.81 34.80 30.81
CA ILE A 506 3.43 34.52 29.51
C ILE A 506 4.42 35.65 29.19
N HIS A 507 5.70 35.29 29.00
CA HIS A 507 6.68 36.22 28.48
C HIS A 507 6.63 36.22 26.94
N GLU A 508 6.70 37.40 26.34
CA GLU A 508 6.69 37.56 24.89
C GLU A 508 7.82 36.77 24.22
N THR A 509 8.96 36.67 24.89
CA THR A 509 10.11 35.89 24.47
C THR A 509 9.87 34.39 24.45
N ASP A 510 8.82 33.90 25.11
CA ASP A 510 8.47 32.47 25.12
C ASP A 510 7.57 32.10 23.93
N CYS A 511 7.05 33.10 23.21
CA CYS A 511 6.14 32.94 22.08
C CYS A 511 6.86 33.14 20.76
N GLN A 512 6.98 32.09 19.96
CA GLN A 512 7.45 32.19 18.57
C GLN A 512 6.40 32.89 17.69
N TYR A 513 5.13 32.48 17.85
CA TYR A 513 3.96 33.10 17.24
C TYR A 513 2.68 32.76 18.00
N ILE A 514 1.62 33.51 17.70
CA ILE A 514 0.29 33.35 18.26
C ILE A 514 -0.64 32.86 17.14
N ILE A 515 -1.45 31.85 17.43
CA ILE A 515 -2.53 31.38 16.57
C ILE A 515 -3.86 31.73 17.21
N VAL A 516 -4.77 32.32 16.42
CA VAL A 516 -6.16 32.49 16.79
C VAL A 516 -6.99 31.47 16.03
N LYS A 517 -7.75 30.66 16.74
CA LYS A 517 -8.62 29.61 16.17
C LYS A 517 -10.10 29.94 16.41
N ASN A 518 -10.95 29.58 15.46
CA ASN A 518 -12.41 29.64 15.62
C ASN A 518 -12.91 28.43 16.45
N MET A 519 -14.22 28.36 16.66
CA MET A 519 -14.85 27.25 17.42
C MET A 519 -14.76 25.88 16.72
N GLN A 520 -14.40 25.85 15.45
CA GLN A 520 -14.13 24.64 14.68
C GLN A 520 -12.62 24.25 14.69
N GLU A 521 -11.83 24.83 15.62
CA GLU A 521 -10.38 24.58 15.75
C GLU A 521 -9.53 25.00 14.52
N GLN A 522 -10.11 25.77 13.59
CA GLN A 522 -9.40 26.24 12.41
C GLN A 522 -8.64 27.53 12.73
N ALA A 523 -7.36 27.59 12.34
CA ALA A 523 -6.56 28.80 12.46
C ALA A 523 -7.10 29.90 11.52
N VAL A 524 -7.54 31.00 12.09
CA VAL A 524 -8.10 32.17 11.36
C VAL A 524 -7.13 33.34 11.30
N TYR A 525 -6.14 33.37 12.19
CA TYR A 525 -5.13 34.42 12.21
C TYR A 525 -3.86 33.95 12.92
N ILE A 526 -2.70 34.30 12.36
CA ILE A 526 -1.38 34.01 12.92
C ILE A 526 -0.60 35.32 12.98
N THR A 527 0.03 35.61 14.11
CA THR A 527 0.80 36.81 14.32
C THR A 527 1.93 36.61 15.34
N LYS A 528 2.85 37.56 15.43
CA LYS A 528 3.80 37.67 16.55
C LYS A 528 3.29 38.66 17.57
N PRO A 529 3.47 38.39 18.88
CA PRO A 529 3.14 39.40 19.90
C PRO A 529 4.10 40.59 19.77
N GLN A 530 3.58 41.80 20.03
CA GLN A 530 4.36 43.04 20.07
C GLN A 530 4.01 43.80 21.34
N ASN A 531 4.97 44.02 22.21
CA ASN A 531 4.76 44.70 23.51
C ASN A 531 3.62 44.03 24.32
N ARG A 532 3.63 42.69 24.35
CA ARG A 532 2.61 41.85 24.99
C ARG A 532 1.17 42.08 24.47
N LYS A 533 1.03 42.70 23.31
CA LYS A 533 -0.28 42.96 22.66
C LYS A 533 -0.36 42.16 21.35
N ILE A 534 -1.56 41.68 21.08
CA ILE A 534 -1.91 40.98 19.86
C ILE A 534 -2.99 41.81 19.17
N ASN A 535 -2.70 42.31 17.99
CA ASN A 535 -3.65 43.03 17.18
C ASN A 535 -4.65 42.08 16.54
N ILE A 536 -5.94 42.24 16.83
CA ILE A 536 -7.05 41.44 16.34
C ILE A 536 -7.98 42.20 15.39
N LYS A 537 -7.56 43.37 14.89
CA LYS A 537 -8.36 44.20 14.00
C LYS A 537 -8.85 43.45 12.76
N LYS A 538 -8.02 42.62 12.20
CA LYS A 538 -8.31 41.84 10.98
C LYS A 538 -9.20 40.61 11.18
N ILE A 539 -9.55 40.27 12.42
CA ILE A 539 -10.40 39.14 12.75
C ILE A 539 -11.87 39.59 12.72
N LYS A 540 -12.74 38.79 12.16
CA LYS A 540 -14.21 39.06 12.16
C LYS A 540 -14.77 38.92 13.58
N ASP A 541 -15.99 39.41 13.78
CA ASP A 541 -16.68 39.23 15.06
C ASP A 541 -16.98 37.74 15.30
N GLY A 542 -16.79 37.27 16.52
CA GLY A 542 -16.95 35.87 16.86
C GLY A 542 -16.30 35.48 18.19
N ILE A 543 -16.37 34.18 18.48
CA ILE A 543 -15.72 33.55 19.64
C ILE A 543 -14.48 32.81 19.13
N TYR A 544 -13.37 33.01 19.82
CA TYR A 544 -12.07 32.47 19.40
C TYR A 544 -11.28 31.96 20.59
N THR A 545 -10.37 31.02 20.31
CA THR A 545 -9.30 30.61 21.21
C THR A 545 -7.99 31.29 20.80
N LEU A 546 -7.20 31.70 21.78
CA LEU A 546 -5.87 32.25 21.62
C LEU A 546 -4.86 31.20 22.05
N ASN A 547 -3.97 30.86 21.16
CA ASN A 547 -2.94 29.87 21.40
C ASN A 547 -1.56 30.46 21.16
N CYS A 548 -0.60 30.19 22.07
CA CYS A 548 0.81 30.53 21.90
C CYS A 548 1.55 29.30 21.39
N VAL A 549 2.36 29.47 20.35
CA VAL A 549 3.31 28.47 19.90
C VAL A 549 4.69 28.94 20.34
N ASN A 550 5.36 28.13 21.14
CA ASN A 550 6.71 28.43 21.63
C ASN A 550 7.80 28.08 20.60
N TYR A 551 9.04 28.41 20.88
CA TYR A 551 10.19 28.10 20.01
C TYR A 551 10.48 26.59 19.85
N ARG A 552 9.76 25.74 20.59
CA ARG A 552 9.78 24.27 20.44
C ARG A 552 8.61 23.76 19.59
N ASN A 553 7.87 24.68 18.93
CA ASN A 553 6.66 24.39 18.13
C ASN A 553 5.52 23.72 18.92
N ILE A 554 5.47 23.95 20.24
CA ILE A 554 4.39 23.43 21.08
C ILE A 554 3.33 24.52 21.19
N GLU A 555 2.09 24.14 20.88
CA GLU A 555 0.93 25.01 20.99
C GLU A 555 0.30 24.91 22.39
N HIS A 556 0.09 26.04 23.04
CA HIS A 556 -0.55 26.16 24.34
C HIS A 556 -1.76 27.07 24.24
N THR A 557 -2.92 26.58 24.65
CA THR A 557 -4.12 27.43 24.73
C THR A 557 -4.00 28.39 25.90
N LEU A 558 -3.99 29.68 25.59
CA LEU A 558 -3.89 30.75 26.58
C LEU A 558 -5.25 31.14 27.14
N GLY A 559 -6.30 30.99 26.35
CA GLY A 559 -7.67 31.28 26.76
C GLY A 559 -8.60 31.53 25.59
N THR A 560 -9.84 31.86 25.92
CA THR A 560 -10.88 32.23 24.96
C THR A 560 -11.22 33.71 25.05
N PHE A 561 -11.59 34.32 23.93
CA PHE A 561 -12.08 35.70 23.88
C PHE A 561 -13.23 35.83 22.89
N ILE A 562 -13.99 36.92 23.08
CA ILE A 562 -15.08 37.30 22.19
C ILE A 562 -14.67 38.61 21.53
N LYS A 563 -14.60 38.66 20.21
CA LYS A 563 -14.49 39.88 19.46
C LYS A 563 -15.87 40.36 19.10
N LYS A 564 -16.17 41.61 19.46
CA LYS A 564 -17.39 42.35 19.05
C LYS A 564 -16.94 43.60 18.32
N GLY A 565 -17.55 43.89 17.18
CA GLY A 565 -17.33 45.14 16.46
C GLY A 565 -17.56 46.34 17.35
N ALA A 566 -16.82 47.42 17.13
CA ALA A 566 -17.14 48.70 17.77
C ALA A 566 -18.56 49.10 17.36
N GLN A 567 -19.48 49.18 18.32
CA GLN A 567 -20.76 49.86 18.06
C GLN A 567 -20.42 51.26 17.57
N LYS A 568 -20.78 51.57 16.32
CA LYS A 568 -20.78 52.96 15.87
C LYS A 568 -21.74 53.72 16.79
N LYS A 569 -21.19 54.60 17.60
CA LYS A 569 -21.97 55.63 18.27
C LYS A 569 -22.48 56.63 17.24
#